data_6a1d3d1c02a6fb59b383bd9b795b0aeb
#
_entry.id   6a1d3d1c02a6fb59b383bd9b795b0aeb
#
_cell.length_a   1.000
_cell.length_b   1.000
_cell.length_c   1.000
_cell.angle_alpha   90.00
_cell.angle_beta   90.00
_cell.angle_gamma   90.00
#
_symmetry.space_group_name_H-M   'P 1'
#
loop_
_entity.id
_entity.type
_entity.pdbx_description
1 polymer ?
#
loop_
_entity_poly.entity_id
_entity_poly.type
_entity_poly.pdbx_seq_one_letter_code
_entity_poly.pdbx_strand_id
1 'polypeptide(L)'
;MRLHVTSGYHLEANGQVERTNQTLEQYLHIYCNYQQDNWSELLPLAEFAYNNAPSATTGVSPFFANKGYHPNLLVYLEWDIASSCTHNFVVDLDELQGTLKEEIAKAQRQYQSSADSCRQQPPDFQVGQSVFVRS
;
A
#
# COMPACT_ATOMS: atom_id res chain seq x y z
N MET A 1 -13.67 -5.29 -11.95
CA MET A 1 -13.35 -4.83 -10.57
C MET A 1 -14.36 -5.45 -9.63
N ARG A 2 -13.93 -6.27 -8.66
CA ARG A 2 -14.85 -6.83 -7.65
C ARG A 2 -14.80 -5.92 -6.42
N LEU A 3 -15.94 -5.38 -6.02
CA LEU A 3 -16.07 -4.59 -4.81
C LEU A 3 -16.10 -5.55 -3.61
N HIS A 4 -15.16 -5.41 -2.70
CA HIS A 4 -15.18 -6.07 -1.40
C HIS A 4 -15.74 -5.09 -0.39
N VAL A 5 -17.02 -5.24 -0.08
CA VAL A 5 -17.69 -4.41 0.94
C VAL A 5 -17.49 -5.07 2.29
N THR A 6 -16.96 -4.31 3.24
CA THR A 6 -16.81 -4.74 4.63
C THR A 6 -17.97 -4.25 5.47
N SER A 7 -18.43 -5.05 6.44
CA SER A 7 -19.41 -4.58 7.43
C SER A 7 -18.72 -3.66 8.44
N GLY A 8 -19.47 -2.69 9.02
CA GLY A 8 -18.92 -1.69 9.95
C GLY A 8 -18.29 -2.25 11.25
N TYR A 9 -18.45 -3.54 11.51
CA TYR A 9 -17.87 -4.23 12.68
C TYR A 9 -16.61 -5.07 12.35
N HIS A 10 -16.16 -5.09 11.09
CA HIS A 10 -14.95 -5.80 10.64
C HIS A 10 -13.79 -4.81 10.44
N LEU A 11 -13.26 -4.27 11.52
CA LEU A 11 -12.12 -3.35 11.51
C LEU A 11 -10.87 -3.99 10.86
N GLU A 12 -10.65 -5.28 11.06
CA GLU A 12 -9.48 -5.99 10.51
C GLU A 12 -9.43 -5.99 8.97
N ALA A 13 -10.57 -5.97 8.29
CA ALA A 13 -10.63 -5.94 6.84
C ALA A 13 -10.26 -4.57 6.24
N ASN A 14 -10.25 -3.52 7.07
CA ASN A 14 -9.99 -2.14 6.65
C ASN A 14 -8.62 -1.60 7.15
N GLY A 15 -7.80 -2.45 7.75
CA GLY A 15 -6.54 -2.03 8.39
C GLY A 15 -5.54 -1.33 7.47
N GLN A 16 -5.56 -1.60 6.16
CA GLN A 16 -4.73 -0.88 5.19
C GLN A 16 -5.18 0.57 5.01
N VAL A 17 -6.49 0.79 4.91
CA VAL A 17 -7.07 2.13 4.77
C VAL A 17 -6.82 2.96 6.04
N GLU A 18 -7.00 2.36 7.21
CA GLU A 18 -6.72 3.01 8.50
C GLU A 18 -5.26 3.44 8.62
N ARG A 19 -4.32 2.58 8.22
CA ARG A 19 -2.90 2.93 8.23
C ARG A 19 -2.57 4.06 7.24
N THR A 20 -3.16 4.03 6.06
CA THR A 20 -2.96 5.10 5.06
C THR A 20 -3.53 6.42 5.56
N ASN A 21 -4.72 6.40 6.17
CA ASN A 21 -5.32 7.58 6.79
C ASN A 21 -4.45 8.12 7.92
N GLN A 22 -3.93 7.27 8.79
CA GLN A 22 -3.00 7.68 9.85
C GLN A 22 -1.76 8.40 9.28
N THR A 23 -1.20 7.88 8.21
CA THR A 23 -0.04 8.50 7.55
C THR A 23 -0.41 9.85 6.94
N LEU A 24 -1.57 9.95 6.30
CA LEU A 24 -2.08 11.20 5.75
C LEU A 24 -2.35 12.24 6.85
N GLU A 25 -2.98 11.84 7.94
CA GLU A 25 -3.23 12.73 9.09
C GLU A 25 -1.92 13.26 9.68
N GLN A 26 -0.91 12.39 9.85
CA GLN A 26 0.41 12.81 10.32
C GLN A 26 1.04 13.83 9.37
N TYR A 27 0.96 13.62 8.06
CA TYR A 27 1.46 14.56 7.08
C TYR A 27 0.75 15.91 7.18
N LEU A 28 -0.57 15.93 7.24
CA LEU A 28 -1.35 17.14 7.36
C LEU A 28 -1.05 17.88 8.66
N HIS A 29 -0.92 17.18 9.78
CA HIS A 29 -0.54 17.79 11.07
C HIS A 29 0.82 18.49 11.05
N ILE A 30 1.76 18.00 10.25
CA ILE A 30 3.11 18.58 10.16
C ILE A 30 3.13 19.81 9.25
N TYR A 31 2.38 19.77 8.14
CA TYR A 31 2.51 20.74 7.06
C TYR A 31 1.37 21.76 6.98
N CYS A 32 0.22 21.49 7.60
CA CYS A 32 -0.85 22.47 7.69
C CYS A 32 -0.44 23.70 8.52
N ASN A 33 -0.97 24.85 8.13
CA ASN A 33 -0.83 26.08 8.92
C ASN A 33 -1.56 25.95 10.27
N TYR A 34 -1.36 26.92 11.16
CA TYR A 34 -1.99 26.94 12.49
C TYR A 34 -3.52 26.95 12.43
N GLN A 35 -4.11 27.58 11.41
CA GLN A 35 -5.57 27.67 11.23
C GLN A 35 -6.17 26.39 10.61
N GLN A 36 -5.33 25.51 10.06
CA GLN A 36 -5.72 24.24 9.44
C GLN A 36 -6.74 24.38 8.29
N ASP A 37 -6.73 25.51 7.58
CA ASP A 37 -7.63 25.82 6.47
C ASP A 37 -7.05 25.48 5.09
N ASN A 38 -5.73 25.20 5.01
CA ASN A 38 -5.02 24.92 3.76
C ASN A 38 -4.79 23.43 3.47
N TRP A 39 -5.42 22.53 4.24
CA TRP A 39 -5.22 21.08 4.08
C TRP A 39 -5.54 20.56 2.67
N SER A 40 -6.56 21.14 2.00
CA SER A 40 -6.97 20.74 0.65
C SER A 40 -5.89 20.99 -0.40
N GLU A 41 -5.07 22.03 -0.22
CA GLU A 41 -3.95 22.35 -1.11
C GLU A 41 -2.78 21.40 -0.93
N LEU A 42 -2.67 20.81 0.27
CA LEU A 42 -1.61 19.88 0.62
C LEU A 42 -1.90 18.43 0.18
N LEU A 43 -3.15 18.07 -0.09
CA LEU A 43 -3.52 16.70 -0.49
C LEU A 43 -2.76 16.17 -1.72
N PRO A 44 -2.64 16.93 -2.83
CA PRO A 44 -1.88 16.46 -4.00
C PRO A 44 -0.38 16.25 -3.69
N LEU A 45 0.18 17.08 -2.81
CA LEU A 45 1.57 16.95 -2.37
C LEU A 45 1.76 15.73 -1.45
N ALA A 46 0.80 15.48 -0.56
CA ALA A 46 0.78 14.30 0.31
C ALA A 46 0.66 13.01 -0.52
N GLU A 47 -0.23 12.98 -1.50
CA GLU A 47 -0.39 11.86 -2.43
C GLU A 47 0.90 11.59 -3.20
N PHE A 48 1.50 12.64 -3.76
CA PHE A 48 2.76 12.52 -4.48
C PHE A 48 3.89 12.01 -3.57
N ALA A 49 4.04 12.59 -2.37
CA ALA A 49 5.07 12.19 -1.41
C ALA A 49 4.90 10.72 -0.98
N TYR A 50 3.66 10.29 -0.69
CA TYR A 50 3.36 8.91 -0.32
C TYR A 50 3.67 7.93 -1.45
N ASN A 51 3.22 8.24 -2.67
CA ASN A 51 3.42 7.37 -3.82
C ASN A 51 4.88 7.31 -4.29
N ASN A 52 5.69 8.31 -3.95
CA ASN A 52 7.10 8.35 -4.32
C ASN A 52 8.05 7.85 -3.20
N ALA A 53 7.56 7.64 -2.00
CA ALA A 53 8.33 7.09 -0.90
C ALA A 53 8.53 5.58 -1.06
N PRO A 54 9.73 5.02 -0.79
CA PRO A 54 9.95 3.58 -0.83
C PRO A 54 9.08 2.86 0.21
N SER A 55 8.37 1.82 -0.21
CA SER A 55 7.63 0.95 0.71
C SER A 55 8.59 0.06 1.49
N ALA A 56 8.40 -0.05 2.81
CA ALA A 56 9.20 -0.94 3.65
C ALA A 56 9.09 -2.43 3.26
N THR A 57 7.98 -2.82 2.61
CA THR A 57 7.73 -4.20 2.18
C THR A 57 8.47 -4.56 0.90
N THR A 58 8.51 -3.64 -0.06
CA THR A 58 9.01 -3.91 -1.42
C THR A 58 10.36 -3.23 -1.71
N GLY A 59 10.76 -2.26 -0.89
CA GLY A 59 11.97 -1.46 -1.10
C GLY A 59 11.85 -0.44 -2.23
N VAL A 60 10.75 -0.45 -2.99
CA VAL A 60 10.51 0.49 -4.10
C VAL A 60 9.26 1.33 -3.86
N SER A 61 9.18 2.47 -4.52
CA SER A 61 8.02 3.34 -4.40
C SER A 61 6.82 2.77 -5.16
N PRO A 62 5.57 3.01 -4.69
CA PRO A 62 4.35 2.65 -5.41
C PRO A 62 4.32 3.22 -6.84
N PHE A 63 4.84 4.43 -7.03
CA PHE A 63 4.94 5.06 -8.34
C PHE A 63 5.83 4.24 -9.29
N PHE A 64 7.05 3.87 -8.84
CA PHE A 64 7.98 3.08 -9.62
C PHE A 64 7.40 1.68 -9.91
N ALA A 65 6.79 1.03 -8.91
CA ALA A 65 6.16 -0.27 -9.07
C ALA A 65 5.05 -0.29 -10.14
N ASN A 66 4.31 0.82 -10.27
CA ASN A 66 3.21 0.95 -11.24
C ASN A 66 3.67 1.41 -12.61
N LYS A 67 4.68 2.28 -12.69
CA LYS A 67 5.09 2.96 -13.92
C LYS A 67 6.41 2.47 -14.49
N GLY A 68 7.25 1.79 -13.70
CA GLY A 68 8.58 1.34 -14.08
C GLY A 68 9.64 2.44 -14.18
N TYR A 69 9.31 3.67 -13.79
CA TYR A 69 10.25 4.79 -13.76
C TYR A 69 9.95 5.70 -12.56
N HIS A 70 10.94 6.51 -12.16
CA HIS A 70 10.76 7.52 -11.13
C HIS A 70 10.16 8.80 -11.70
N PRO A 71 9.28 9.51 -10.97
CA PRO A 71 8.71 10.76 -11.46
C PRO A 71 9.80 11.82 -11.59
N ASN A 72 9.82 12.52 -12.72
CA ASN A 72 10.69 13.68 -12.92
C ASN A 72 10.03 14.90 -12.29
N LEU A 73 10.70 15.47 -11.29
CA LEU A 73 10.28 16.74 -10.64
C LEU A 73 10.70 17.98 -11.44
N LEU A 74 11.60 17.80 -12.40
CA LEU A 74 12.09 18.90 -13.24
C LEU A 74 11.39 18.85 -14.59
N VAL A 75 10.78 19.96 -15.00
CA VAL A 75 10.22 20.12 -16.34
C VAL A 75 11.39 20.42 -17.27
N TYR A 76 11.83 19.41 -18.02
CA TYR A 76 12.75 19.60 -19.14
C TYR A 76 11.93 19.97 -20.37
N LEU A 77 12.27 21.10 -21.00
CA LEU A 77 11.54 21.66 -22.15
C LEU A 77 11.74 20.91 -23.47
N GLU A 78 12.68 19.96 -23.54
CA GLU A 78 12.96 19.19 -24.75
C GLU A 78 13.25 17.72 -24.42
N TRP A 79 12.35 16.82 -24.81
CA TRP A 79 12.62 15.39 -24.82
C TRP A 79 12.28 14.83 -26.19
N ASP A 80 13.33 14.48 -26.95
CA ASP A 80 13.23 13.57 -28.09
C ASP A 80 12.96 12.15 -27.54
N ILE A 81 11.72 11.72 -27.60
CA ILE A 81 11.33 10.35 -27.21
C ILE A 81 11.59 9.44 -28.40
N ALA A 82 12.75 8.82 -28.42
CA ALA A 82 13.06 7.79 -29.40
C ALA A 82 12.23 6.53 -29.13
N SER A 83 11.40 6.14 -30.08
CA SER A 83 10.40 5.06 -30.02
C SER A 83 10.96 3.62 -29.90
N SER A 84 12.26 3.44 -29.84
CA SER A 84 12.93 2.11 -29.78
C SER A 84 12.94 1.47 -28.39
N CYS A 85 12.61 2.21 -27.32
CA CYS A 85 12.66 1.72 -25.94
C CYS A 85 11.37 1.03 -25.44
N THR A 86 10.28 1.05 -26.22
CA THR A 86 8.97 0.64 -25.69
C THR A 86 8.87 -0.85 -25.39
N HIS A 87 9.49 -1.70 -26.22
CA HIS A 87 9.44 -3.14 -26.03
C HIS A 87 10.27 -3.60 -24.83
N ASN A 88 11.48 -3.08 -24.69
CA ASN A 88 12.36 -3.40 -23.55
C ASN A 88 11.72 -2.90 -22.24
N PHE A 89 11.09 -1.74 -22.26
CA PHE A 89 10.39 -1.20 -21.09
C PHE A 89 9.24 -2.10 -20.61
N VAL A 90 8.47 -2.73 -21.51
CA VAL A 90 7.39 -3.66 -21.14
C VAL A 90 7.94 -4.92 -20.50
N VAL A 91 9.04 -5.49 -21.06
CA VAL A 91 9.70 -6.68 -20.50
C VAL A 91 10.27 -6.37 -19.12
N ASP A 92 10.97 -5.24 -18.97
CA ASP A 92 11.52 -4.81 -17.69
C ASP A 92 10.43 -4.57 -16.63
N LEU A 93 9.25 -4.10 -17.06
CA LEU A 93 8.11 -3.89 -16.17
C LEU A 93 7.50 -5.21 -15.68
N ASP A 94 7.40 -6.23 -16.54
CA ASP A 94 6.89 -7.55 -16.18
C ASP A 94 7.85 -8.26 -15.20
N GLU A 95 9.15 -8.18 -15.41
CA GLU A 95 10.15 -8.70 -14.47
C GLU A 95 10.09 -7.99 -13.11
N LEU A 96 9.98 -6.68 -13.11
CA LEU A 96 9.80 -5.89 -11.90
C LEU A 96 8.54 -6.32 -11.14
N GLN A 97 7.41 -6.50 -11.83
CA GLN A 97 6.17 -6.94 -11.19
C GLN A 97 6.28 -8.36 -10.61
N GLY A 98 7.02 -9.25 -11.28
CA GLY A 98 7.33 -10.58 -10.76
C GLY A 98 8.08 -10.51 -9.43
N THR A 99 9.17 -9.76 -9.39
CA THR A 99 9.98 -9.54 -8.18
C THR A 99 9.16 -8.92 -7.05
N LEU A 100 8.33 -7.92 -7.36
CA LEU A 100 7.46 -7.28 -6.37
C LEU A 100 6.43 -8.24 -5.76
N LYS A 101 5.85 -9.14 -6.55
CA LYS A 101 4.92 -10.16 -6.05
C LYS A 101 5.60 -11.11 -5.07
N GLU A 102 6.84 -11.50 -5.36
CA GLU A 102 7.62 -12.37 -4.46
C GLU A 102 7.95 -11.67 -3.13
N GLU A 103 8.39 -10.42 -3.18
CA GLU A 103 8.70 -9.65 -1.97
C GLU A 103 7.45 -9.37 -1.13
N ILE A 104 6.31 -9.07 -1.75
CA ILE A 104 5.03 -8.93 -1.04
C ILE A 104 4.63 -10.25 -0.38
N ALA A 105 4.73 -11.38 -1.10
CA ALA A 105 4.39 -12.69 -0.55
C ALA A 105 5.33 -13.09 0.62
N LYS A 106 6.59 -12.71 0.54
CA LYS A 106 7.56 -12.90 1.64
C LYS A 106 7.22 -12.07 2.86
N ALA A 107 6.90 -10.79 2.65
CA ALA A 107 6.48 -9.91 3.73
C ALA A 107 5.17 -10.38 4.39
N GLN A 108 4.19 -10.82 3.60
CA GLN A 108 2.93 -11.39 4.11
C GLN A 108 3.17 -12.61 5.00
N ARG A 109 4.04 -13.54 4.57
CA ARG A 109 4.40 -14.71 5.40
C ARG A 109 5.07 -14.31 6.70
N GLN A 110 5.92 -13.29 6.67
CA GLN A 110 6.59 -12.79 7.87
C GLN A 110 5.59 -12.15 8.84
N TYR A 111 4.66 -11.32 8.34
CA TYR A 111 3.59 -10.74 9.16
C TYR A 111 2.67 -11.81 9.73
N GLN A 112 2.28 -12.80 8.92
CA GLN A 112 1.47 -13.93 9.38
C GLN A 112 2.19 -14.71 10.50
N SER A 113 3.44 -15.08 10.30
CA SER A 113 4.23 -15.81 11.33
C SER A 113 4.34 -15.00 12.62
N SER A 114 4.55 -13.69 12.54
CA SER A 114 4.59 -12.81 13.71
C SER A 114 3.23 -12.72 14.42
N ALA A 115 2.15 -12.60 13.66
CA ALA A 115 0.80 -12.56 14.22
C ALA A 115 0.41 -13.89 14.88
N ASP A 116 0.73 -15.02 14.23
CA ASP A 116 0.41 -16.36 14.72
C ASP A 116 1.20 -16.74 15.96
N SER A 117 2.40 -16.20 16.15
CA SER A 117 3.18 -16.39 17.38
C SER A 117 2.50 -15.83 18.64
N CYS A 118 1.65 -14.82 18.47
CA CYS A 118 0.90 -14.18 19.55
C CYS A 118 -0.54 -14.71 19.69
N ARG A 119 -1.00 -15.59 18.78
CA ARG A 119 -2.36 -16.15 18.80
C ARG A 119 -2.39 -17.44 19.61
N GLN A 120 -3.44 -17.57 20.43
CA GLN A 120 -3.78 -18.87 21.02
C GLN A 120 -4.30 -19.79 19.91
N GLN A 121 -3.90 -21.05 19.95
CA GLN A 121 -4.44 -22.03 19.00
C GLN A 121 -5.95 -22.13 19.17
N PRO A 122 -6.73 -22.02 18.08
CA PRO A 122 -8.16 -22.20 18.17
C PRO A 122 -8.48 -23.62 18.65
N PRO A 123 -9.50 -23.79 19.50
CA PRO A 123 -9.94 -25.15 19.87
C PRO A 123 -10.46 -25.88 18.63
N ASP A 124 -10.13 -27.17 18.52
CA ASP A 124 -10.64 -28.04 17.45
C ASP A 124 -12.14 -28.26 17.63
N PHE A 125 -12.94 -27.60 16.79
CA PHE A 125 -14.38 -27.80 16.75
C PHE A 125 -14.76 -28.90 15.75
N GLN A 126 -15.53 -29.89 16.18
CA GLN A 126 -16.07 -30.90 15.28
C GLN A 126 -17.52 -30.57 14.87
N VAL A 127 -17.91 -30.99 13.67
CA VAL A 127 -19.28 -30.80 13.18
C VAL A 127 -20.25 -31.52 14.10
N GLY A 128 -21.26 -30.79 14.66
CA GLY A 128 -22.23 -31.30 15.63
C GLY A 128 -21.90 -30.99 17.09
N GLN A 129 -20.77 -30.35 17.39
CA GLN A 129 -20.40 -29.96 18.73
C GLN A 129 -21.14 -28.65 19.12
N SER A 130 -21.70 -28.62 20.33
CA SER A 130 -22.33 -27.43 20.88
C SER A 130 -21.25 -26.46 21.40
N VAL A 131 -21.33 -25.21 20.99
CA VAL A 131 -20.42 -24.13 21.41
C VAL A 131 -21.19 -23.03 22.13
N PHE A 132 -20.61 -22.45 23.16
CA PHE A 132 -21.14 -21.26 23.83
C PHE A 132 -20.54 -20.01 23.21
N VAL A 133 -21.40 -19.11 22.74
CA VAL A 133 -20.98 -17.79 22.25
C VAL A 133 -21.17 -16.81 23.40
N ARG A 134 -20.09 -16.13 23.77
CA ARG A 134 -20.16 -15.04 24.76
C ARG A 134 -20.68 -13.79 24.05
N SER A 135 -21.86 -13.35 24.44
CA SER A 135 -22.46 -12.09 23.98
C SER A 135 -21.78 -10.88 24.64
#